data_8fcb6be0ae27a5a0a1c55ba122421713
#
_entry.id   8fcb6be0ae27a5a0a1c55ba122421713
#
_cell.length_a   1.000
_cell.length_b   1.000
_cell.length_c   1.000
_cell.angle_alpha   90.00
_cell.angle_beta   90.00
_cell.angle_gamma   90.00
#
_symmetry.space_group_name_H-M   'P 1'
#
loop_
_entity.id
_entity.type
_entity.pdbx_description
1 polymer ?
#
loop_
_entity_poly.entity_id
_entity_poly.type
_entity_poly.pdbx_seq_one_letter_code
_entity_poly.pdbx_strand_id
1 'polypeptide(L)'
;MPALFVQERMGVNRKPFRMFKFRTMYDRAEEMRAQIEEFNESSGGLFKIRMDPRITPVGRFLRRFSLDEVPQLLNVVRGEMVLVGPRPLPRRDFENYYEEWHYSRHQGMPGLTCLWQVSGRSDLDFHNMCILDVYYLRNQGWLMDLKILLKTIWVVLFARGAY
;
A
#
# COMPACT_ATOMS: atom_id res chain seq x y z
N MET A 1 2.59 -13.96 -19.32
CA MET A 1 2.01 -12.96 -18.40
C MET A 1 2.63 -11.60 -18.61
N PRO A 2 1.86 -10.49 -18.65
CA PRO A 2 2.44 -9.17 -18.70
C PRO A 2 3.18 -8.86 -17.40
N ALA A 3 4.36 -8.23 -17.48
CA ALA A 3 5.19 -7.86 -16.34
C ALA A 3 4.54 -6.77 -15.47
N LEU A 4 3.76 -5.89 -16.09
CA LEU A 4 2.99 -4.88 -15.39
C LEU A 4 1.64 -5.41 -14.92
N PHE A 5 1.31 -5.09 -13.69
CA PHE A 5 0.01 -5.29 -13.08
C PHE A 5 -0.63 -3.92 -12.83
N VAL A 6 -1.88 -3.78 -13.21
CA VAL A 6 -2.65 -2.55 -13.02
C VAL A 6 -3.83 -2.86 -12.13
N GLN A 7 -3.99 -2.07 -11.08
CA GLN A 7 -5.09 -2.23 -10.14
C GLN A 7 -5.77 -0.88 -9.86
N GLU A 8 -7.09 -0.88 -9.84
CA GLU A 8 -7.84 0.29 -9.42
C GLU A 8 -7.67 0.53 -7.91
N ARG A 9 -7.37 1.77 -7.56
CA ARG A 9 -7.20 2.26 -6.19
C ARG A 9 -7.96 3.55 -5.98
N MET A 10 -8.28 3.85 -4.73
CA MET A 10 -8.93 5.09 -4.35
C MET A 10 -7.90 6.18 -4.07
N GLY A 11 -8.02 7.28 -4.78
CA GLY A 11 -7.20 8.49 -4.64
C GLY A 11 -7.94 9.61 -3.90
N VAL A 12 -7.56 10.85 -4.21
CA VAL A 12 -8.17 12.07 -3.65
C VAL A 12 -9.68 12.09 -3.87
N ASN A 13 -10.40 12.48 -2.84
CA ASN A 13 -11.87 12.57 -2.84
C ASN A 13 -12.54 11.27 -3.34
N ARG A 14 -11.91 10.13 -3.07
CA ARG A 14 -12.40 8.79 -3.46
C ARG A 14 -12.50 8.58 -4.96
N LYS A 15 -11.82 9.39 -5.77
CA LYS A 15 -11.76 9.17 -7.22
C LYS A 15 -10.89 7.98 -7.53
N PRO A 16 -11.36 6.99 -8.29
CA PRO A 16 -10.54 5.84 -8.65
C PRO A 16 -9.45 6.24 -9.65
N PHE A 17 -8.28 5.62 -9.52
CA PHE A 17 -7.18 5.73 -10.48
C PHE A 17 -6.50 4.38 -10.69
N ARG A 18 -5.77 4.24 -11.79
CA ARG A 18 -5.05 3.02 -12.16
C ARG A 18 -3.63 3.06 -11.59
N MET A 19 -3.39 2.27 -10.56
CA MET A 19 -2.08 2.14 -9.95
C MET A 19 -1.26 1.06 -10.65
N PHE A 20 -0.02 1.38 -11.00
CA PHE A 20 0.91 0.48 -11.68
C PHE A 20 1.83 -0.22 -10.68
N LYS A 21 2.04 -1.53 -10.88
CA LYS A 21 3.02 -2.34 -10.14
C LYS A 21 3.70 -3.35 -11.06
N PHE A 22 4.84 -3.89 -10.65
CA PHE A 22 5.28 -5.14 -11.26
C PHE A 22 4.44 -6.30 -10.72
N ARG A 23 4.16 -7.26 -11.61
CA ARG A 23 3.42 -8.47 -11.24
C ARG A 23 4.29 -9.36 -10.37
N THR A 24 3.81 -9.66 -9.18
CA THR A 24 4.50 -10.49 -8.18
C THR A 24 3.78 -11.79 -7.87
N MET A 25 2.57 -11.97 -8.38
CA MET A 25 1.72 -13.13 -8.13
C MET A 25 1.50 -13.92 -9.42
N TYR A 26 1.18 -15.21 -9.25
CA TYR A 26 0.76 -16.08 -10.35
C TYR A 26 -0.54 -15.57 -11.01
N ASP A 27 -0.80 -16.02 -12.24
CA ASP A 27 -2.11 -15.83 -12.87
C ASP A 27 -3.19 -16.49 -11.99
N ARG A 28 -4.38 -15.90 -11.99
CA ARG A 28 -5.52 -16.35 -11.18
C ARG A 28 -5.30 -16.23 -9.66
N ALA A 29 -4.32 -15.45 -9.21
CA ALA A 29 -4.09 -15.23 -7.78
C ALA A 29 -5.34 -14.66 -7.05
N GLU A 30 -6.19 -13.93 -7.78
CA GLU A 30 -7.44 -13.40 -7.23
C GLU A 30 -8.49 -14.52 -7.05
N GLU A 31 -8.56 -15.47 -7.97
CA GLU A 31 -9.44 -16.65 -7.86
C GLU A 31 -9.03 -17.56 -6.69
N MET A 32 -7.73 -17.67 -6.44
CA MET A 32 -7.19 -18.45 -5.31
C MET A 32 -7.47 -17.80 -3.95
N ARG A 33 -7.84 -16.52 -3.92
CA ARG A 33 -8.01 -15.78 -2.68
C ARG A 33 -9.07 -16.40 -1.77
N ALA A 34 -10.21 -16.78 -2.32
CA ALA A 34 -11.30 -17.37 -1.55
C ALA A 34 -10.88 -18.68 -0.84
N GLN A 35 -9.95 -19.44 -1.47
CA GLN A 35 -9.46 -20.72 -0.95
C GLN A 35 -8.47 -20.56 0.23
N ILE A 36 -7.87 -19.37 0.34
CA ILE A 36 -6.86 -19.07 1.36
C ILE A 36 -7.31 -17.98 2.35
N GLU A 37 -8.59 -17.60 2.32
CA GLU A 37 -9.14 -16.60 3.25
C GLU A 37 -9.01 -17.02 4.70
N GLU A 38 -9.10 -18.32 5.01
CA GLU A 38 -8.92 -18.88 6.35
C GLU A 38 -7.49 -18.68 6.92
N PHE A 39 -6.48 -18.48 6.05
CA PHE A 39 -5.10 -18.21 6.47
C PHE A 39 -4.81 -16.72 6.65
N ASN A 40 -5.83 -15.87 6.62
CA ASN A 40 -5.65 -14.44 6.82
C ASN A 40 -5.17 -14.14 8.25
N GLU A 41 -3.96 -13.62 8.37
CA GLU A 41 -3.30 -13.27 9.65
C GLU A 41 -3.65 -11.86 10.13
N SER A 42 -4.40 -11.08 9.33
CA SER A 42 -4.72 -9.68 9.67
C SER A 42 -6.04 -9.60 10.43
N SER A 43 -6.04 -8.90 11.55
CA SER A 43 -7.26 -8.41 12.20
C SER A 43 -7.66 -7.06 11.60
N GLY A 44 -8.94 -6.88 11.28
CA GLY A 44 -9.46 -5.56 10.88
C GLY A 44 -9.45 -5.24 9.39
N GLY A 45 -9.62 -6.24 8.53
CA GLY A 45 -10.07 -6.00 7.14
C GLY A 45 -9.01 -5.97 6.06
N LEU A 46 -7.75 -6.01 6.40
CA LEU A 46 -6.71 -6.22 5.41
C LEU A 46 -6.47 -7.72 5.23
N PHE A 47 -6.38 -8.14 3.97
CA PHE A 47 -5.97 -9.51 3.67
C PHE A 47 -4.46 -9.61 3.68
N LYS A 48 -3.92 -10.43 4.59
CA LYS A 48 -2.49 -10.59 4.79
C LYS A 48 -2.14 -12.01 5.17
N ILE A 49 -1.23 -12.61 4.43
CA ILE A 49 -0.64 -13.91 4.73
C ILE A 49 0.88 -13.76 4.62
N ARG A 50 1.60 -14.13 5.67
CA ARG A 50 3.08 -13.99 5.73
C ARG A 50 3.78 -14.82 4.66
N MET A 51 3.29 -16.03 4.40
CA MET A 51 3.77 -16.92 3.34
C MET A 51 2.69 -17.15 2.27
N ASP A 52 2.26 -16.08 1.61
CA ASP A 52 1.20 -16.14 0.60
C ASP A 52 1.65 -17.04 -0.58
N PRO A 53 0.96 -18.20 -0.80
CA PRO A 53 1.34 -19.16 -1.85
C PRO A 53 1.16 -18.61 -3.26
N ARG A 54 0.42 -17.52 -3.42
CA ARG A 54 0.20 -16.86 -4.72
C ARG A 54 1.40 -16.06 -5.20
N ILE A 55 2.37 -15.79 -4.32
CA ILE A 55 3.54 -14.98 -4.66
C ILE A 55 4.59 -15.84 -5.34
N THR A 56 5.04 -15.42 -6.53
CA THR A 56 6.13 -16.08 -7.25
C THR A 56 7.47 -15.88 -6.53
N PRO A 57 8.50 -16.75 -6.75
CA PRO A 57 9.83 -16.55 -6.19
C PRO A 57 10.44 -15.18 -6.54
N VAL A 58 10.31 -14.76 -7.81
CA VAL A 58 10.73 -13.42 -8.27
C VAL A 58 9.89 -12.33 -7.60
N GLY A 59 8.58 -12.55 -7.47
CA GLY A 59 7.67 -11.63 -6.78
C GLY A 59 8.05 -11.42 -5.32
N ARG A 60 8.48 -12.49 -4.62
CA ARG A 60 8.96 -12.40 -3.25
C ARG A 60 10.20 -11.52 -3.13
N PHE A 61 11.15 -11.67 -4.05
CA PHE A 61 12.33 -10.81 -4.11
C PHE A 61 11.93 -9.34 -4.37
N LEU A 62 11.07 -9.07 -5.35
CA LEU A 62 10.61 -7.72 -5.67
C LEU A 62 9.91 -7.05 -4.48
N ARG A 63 9.01 -7.77 -3.80
CA ARG A 63 8.29 -7.27 -2.61
C ARG A 63 9.22 -6.99 -1.45
N ARG A 64 10.20 -7.87 -1.22
CA ARG A 64 11.18 -7.71 -0.14
C ARG A 64 11.88 -6.36 -0.20
N PHE A 65 12.23 -5.89 -1.39
CA PHE A 65 12.91 -4.61 -1.63
C PHE A 65 11.97 -3.52 -2.15
N SER A 66 10.65 -3.74 -2.11
CA SER A 66 9.62 -2.80 -2.62
C SER A 66 9.83 -2.39 -4.09
N LEU A 67 10.59 -3.19 -4.86
CA LEU A 67 10.83 -2.94 -6.28
C LEU A 67 9.58 -3.12 -7.13
N ASP A 68 8.61 -3.90 -6.66
CA ASP A 68 7.31 -4.06 -7.31
C ASP A 68 6.53 -2.74 -7.37
N GLU A 69 6.85 -1.77 -6.54
CA GLU A 69 6.19 -0.47 -6.47
C GLU A 69 6.84 0.60 -7.37
N VAL A 70 8.03 0.33 -7.96
CA VAL A 70 8.72 1.27 -8.84
C VAL A 70 7.84 1.82 -9.98
N PRO A 71 6.96 1.03 -10.65
CA PRO A 71 6.09 1.55 -11.68
C PRO A 71 5.10 2.63 -11.20
N GLN A 72 4.83 2.75 -9.89
CA GLN A 72 3.99 3.82 -9.34
C GLN A 72 4.64 5.21 -9.53
N LEU A 73 5.93 5.31 -9.81
CA LEU A 73 6.55 6.58 -10.22
C LEU A 73 5.90 7.16 -11.47
N LEU A 74 5.33 6.34 -12.36
CA LEU A 74 4.52 6.82 -13.48
C LEU A 74 3.23 7.50 -12.99
N ASN A 75 2.63 7.01 -11.91
CA ASN A 75 1.47 7.67 -11.31
C ASN A 75 1.86 9.01 -10.68
N VAL A 76 3.07 9.11 -10.10
CA VAL A 76 3.58 10.38 -9.57
C VAL A 76 3.80 11.40 -10.69
N VAL A 77 4.45 10.99 -11.78
CA VAL A 77 4.68 11.87 -12.96
C VAL A 77 3.36 12.32 -13.60
N ARG A 78 2.31 11.47 -13.55
CA ARG A 78 0.97 11.79 -14.04
C ARG A 78 0.15 12.67 -13.09
N GLY A 79 0.66 12.98 -11.90
CA GLY A 79 -0.07 13.74 -10.89
C GLY A 79 -1.21 12.98 -10.21
N GLU A 80 -1.26 11.65 -10.36
CA GLU A 80 -2.23 10.78 -9.70
C GLU A 80 -1.80 10.39 -8.28
N MET A 81 -0.50 10.50 -7.99
CA MET A 81 0.14 10.21 -6.71
C MET A 81 1.22 11.25 -6.39
N VAL A 82 1.64 11.30 -5.13
CA VAL A 82 2.82 12.04 -4.65
C VAL A 82 3.84 11.06 -4.06
N LEU A 83 5.06 11.54 -3.78
CA LEU A 83 6.07 10.69 -3.15
C LEU A 83 5.67 10.31 -1.72
N VAL A 84 5.18 11.25 -0.93
CA VAL A 84 4.76 11.03 0.47
C VAL A 84 3.29 11.39 0.63
N GLY A 85 2.47 10.46 1.12
CA GLY A 85 1.05 10.66 1.31
C GLY A 85 0.34 9.38 1.77
N PRO A 86 -0.95 9.41 2.11
CA PRO A 86 -1.72 8.23 2.48
C PRO A 86 -1.62 7.12 1.42
N ARG A 87 -1.39 5.87 1.86
CA ARG A 87 -1.30 4.76 0.91
C ARG A 87 -2.66 4.47 0.24
N PRO A 88 -2.73 4.40 -1.11
CA PRO A 88 -3.97 4.12 -1.80
C PRO A 88 -4.40 2.65 -1.56
N LEU A 89 -5.64 2.44 -1.10
CA LEU A 89 -6.21 1.13 -0.83
C LEU A 89 -7.10 0.66 -1.98
N PRO A 90 -7.25 -0.68 -2.18
CA PRO A 90 -8.20 -1.23 -3.14
C PRO A 90 -9.64 -0.88 -2.73
N ARG A 91 -10.52 -0.78 -3.73
CA ARG A 91 -11.92 -0.43 -3.53
C ARG A 91 -12.63 -1.37 -2.55
N ARG A 92 -12.34 -2.66 -2.61
CA ARG A 92 -12.93 -3.66 -1.70
C ARG A 92 -12.64 -3.42 -0.22
N ASP A 93 -11.42 -2.96 0.12
CA ASP A 93 -11.03 -2.69 1.50
C ASP A 93 -11.75 -1.45 2.01
N PHE A 94 -11.99 -0.50 1.11
CA PHE A 94 -12.77 0.69 1.34
C PHE A 94 -14.26 0.40 1.63
N GLU A 95 -14.90 -0.51 0.88
CA GLU A 95 -16.33 -0.78 1.00
C GLU A 95 -16.67 -1.59 2.26
N ASN A 96 -15.77 -2.44 2.72
CA ASN A 96 -16.06 -3.41 3.78
C ASN A 96 -15.62 -2.97 5.18
N TYR A 97 -14.66 -2.04 5.30
CA TYR A 97 -13.97 -1.80 6.58
C TYR A 97 -13.89 -0.34 7.00
N TYR A 98 -14.45 0.57 6.19
CA TYR A 98 -14.40 1.98 6.50
C TYR A 98 -15.51 2.40 7.46
N GLU A 99 -15.09 3.04 8.56
CA GLU A 99 -15.92 3.91 9.36
C GLU A 99 -15.89 5.33 8.78
N GLU A 100 -16.84 6.19 9.16
CA GLU A 100 -17.00 7.52 8.59
C GLU A 100 -15.72 8.37 8.67
N TRP A 101 -15.01 8.33 9.78
CA TRP A 101 -13.80 9.13 9.98
C TRP A 101 -12.60 8.66 9.11
N HIS A 102 -12.57 7.38 8.69
CA HIS A 102 -11.54 6.84 7.80
C HIS A 102 -11.51 7.54 6.45
N TYR A 103 -12.65 8.10 6.01
CA TYR A 103 -12.74 8.84 4.75
C TYR A 103 -11.86 10.09 4.72
N SER A 104 -11.51 10.65 5.89
CA SER A 104 -10.62 11.82 6.01
C SER A 104 -9.23 11.59 5.38
N ARG A 105 -8.76 10.35 5.30
CA ARG A 105 -7.49 10.02 4.65
C ARG A 105 -7.48 10.27 3.13
N HIS A 106 -8.66 10.38 2.51
CA HIS A 106 -8.80 10.67 1.08
C HIS A 106 -8.84 12.17 0.76
N GLN A 107 -8.68 13.04 1.76
CA GLN A 107 -8.58 14.49 1.53
C GLN A 107 -7.22 14.89 0.94
N GLY A 108 -6.20 14.05 1.09
CA GLY A 108 -4.87 14.25 0.52
C GLY A 108 -4.56 13.35 -0.67
N MET A 109 -3.53 13.74 -1.40
CA MET A 109 -3.01 12.93 -2.52
C MET A 109 -2.43 11.60 -2.00
N PRO A 110 -2.73 10.47 -2.66
CA PRO A 110 -2.14 9.19 -2.29
C PRO A 110 -0.62 9.21 -2.54
N GLY A 111 0.13 8.58 -1.62
CA GLY A 111 1.57 8.53 -1.66
C GLY A 111 2.16 7.20 -2.10
N LEU A 112 3.36 7.26 -2.68
CA LEU A 112 4.20 6.09 -2.93
C LEU A 112 4.70 5.51 -1.60
N THR A 113 5.10 6.36 -0.67
CA THR A 113 5.38 6.02 0.73
C THR A 113 4.51 6.82 1.69
N CYS A 114 4.37 6.36 2.92
CA CYS A 114 3.55 7.00 3.92
C CYS A 114 4.10 6.80 5.33
N LEU A 115 3.56 7.55 6.30
CA LEU A 115 4.02 7.54 7.67
C LEU A 115 3.95 6.15 8.31
N TRP A 116 2.84 5.41 8.15
CA TRP A 116 2.70 4.09 8.74
C TRP A 116 3.62 3.03 8.09
N GLN A 117 3.94 3.16 6.80
CA GLN A 117 4.89 2.26 6.14
C GLN A 117 6.29 2.35 6.72
N VAL A 118 6.66 3.46 7.34
CA VAL A 118 7.96 3.65 7.99
C VAL A 118 7.92 3.56 9.51
N SER A 119 6.72 3.35 10.10
CA SER A 119 6.52 3.32 11.56
C SER A 119 6.18 1.94 12.13
N GLY A 120 5.77 0.98 11.31
CA GLY A 120 5.39 -0.37 11.77
C GLY A 120 5.00 -1.30 10.61
N ARG A 121 4.74 -0.73 9.42
CA ARG A 121 4.36 -1.51 8.22
C ARG A 121 3.24 -2.50 8.52
N SER A 122 3.59 -3.77 8.29
CA SER A 122 2.68 -4.90 8.40
C SER A 122 2.23 -5.22 9.82
N ASP A 123 2.86 -4.68 10.86
CA ASP A 123 2.51 -4.95 12.26
C ASP A 123 1.38 -4.03 12.76
N LEU A 124 0.99 -3.03 11.95
CA LEU A 124 -0.12 -2.14 12.26
C LEU A 124 -1.44 -2.71 11.73
N ASP A 125 -2.48 -2.61 12.54
CA ASP A 125 -3.85 -2.87 12.11
C ASP A 125 -4.39 -1.74 11.22
N PHE A 126 -5.53 -1.97 10.58
CA PHE A 126 -6.13 -1.02 9.65
C PHE A 126 -6.51 0.31 10.33
N HIS A 127 -7.02 0.28 11.55
CA HIS A 127 -7.42 1.46 12.30
C HIS A 127 -6.21 2.37 12.58
N ASN A 128 -5.12 1.79 13.09
CA ASN A 128 -3.87 2.53 13.35
C ASN A 128 -3.22 3.05 12.07
N MET A 129 -3.30 2.34 10.95
CA MET A 129 -2.86 2.86 9.65
C MET A 129 -3.65 4.12 9.27
N CYS A 130 -4.98 4.11 9.43
CA CYS A 130 -5.82 5.27 9.13
C CYS A 130 -5.54 6.45 10.07
N ILE A 131 -5.30 6.20 11.36
CA ILE A 131 -4.89 7.25 12.31
C ILE A 131 -3.61 7.93 11.85
N LEU A 132 -2.59 7.15 11.46
CA LEU A 132 -1.32 7.70 10.99
C LEU A 132 -1.45 8.46 9.68
N ASP A 133 -2.32 8.03 8.76
CA ASP A 133 -2.59 8.75 7.52
C ASP A 133 -3.28 10.10 7.79
N VAL A 134 -4.30 10.12 8.68
CA VAL A 134 -4.98 11.37 9.06
C VAL A 134 -4.04 12.29 9.83
N TYR A 135 -3.21 11.74 10.73
CA TYR A 135 -2.19 12.50 11.45
C TYR A 135 -1.20 13.15 10.48
N TYR A 136 -0.71 12.39 9.49
CA TYR A 136 0.16 12.92 8.44
C TYR A 136 -0.50 14.10 7.71
N LEU A 137 -1.73 13.94 7.23
CA LEU A 137 -2.43 15.00 6.48
C LEU A 137 -2.62 16.29 7.30
N ARG A 138 -2.83 16.17 8.61
CA ARG A 138 -2.96 17.34 9.49
C ARG A 138 -1.65 18.04 9.81
N ASN A 139 -0.53 17.32 9.71
CA ASN A 139 0.81 17.80 10.09
C ASN A 139 1.79 17.78 8.90
N GLN A 140 1.30 17.59 7.67
CA GLN A 140 2.15 17.49 6.48
C GLN A 140 3.02 18.74 6.30
N GLY A 141 4.25 18.52 5.87
CA GLY A 141 5.20 19.58 5.60
C GLY A 141 6.54 19.00 5.14
N TRP A 142 7.34 19.83 4.47
CA TRP A 142 8.57 19.39 3.83
C TRP A 142 9.54 18.64 4.75
N LEU A 143 9.63 19.04 6.03
CA LEU A 143 10.48 18.35 7.02
C LEU A 143 9.96 16.96 7.37
N MET A 144 8.63 16.81 7.46
CA MET A 144 8.00 15.51 7.72
C MET A 144 8.17 14.58 6.52
N ASP A 145 7.96 15.11 5.32
CA ASP A 145 8.16 14.35 4.08
C ASP A 145 9.62 13.88 3.93
N LEU A 146 10.58 14.76 4.19
CA LEU A 146 12.00 14.42 4.17
C LEU A 146 12.32 13.31 5.17
N LYS A 147 11.80 13.39 6.40
CA LYS A 147 11.98 12.33 7.42
C LYS A 147 11.39 11.00 6.97
N ILE A 148 10.20 11.02 6.36
CA ILE A 148 9.56 9.80 5.84
C ILE A 148 10.37 9.21 4.68
N LEU A 149 10.84 10.03 3.75
CA LEU A 149 11.68 9.59 2.62
C LEU A 149 12.99 8.94 3.10
N LEU A 150 13.70 9.58 4.03
CA LEU A 150 14.92 9.02 4.60
C LEU A 150 14.68 7.67 5.31
N LYS A 151 13.59 7.58 6.11
CA LYS A 151 13.18 6.32 6.73
C LYS A 151 12.77 5.28 5.70
N THR A 152 12.12 5.68 4.60
CA THR A 152 11.74 4.75 3.52
C THR A 152 12.97 4.09 2.90
N ILE A 153 14.02 4.87 2.61
CA ILE A 153 15.28 4.32 2.09
C ILE A 153 15.85 3.27 3.06
N TRP A 154 15.89 3.59 4.35
CA TRP A 154 16.35 2.66 5.36
C TRP A 154 15.51 1.38 5.41
N VAL A 155 14.19 1.50 5.43
CA VAL A 155 13.25 0.37 5.52
C VAL A 155 13.34 -0.53 4.29
N VAL A 156 13.52 0.05 3.09
CA VAL A 156 13.68 -0.69 1.83
C VAL A 156 15.02 -1.43 1.80
N LEU A 157 16.12 -0.78 2.17
CA LEU A 157 17.45 -1.39 2.15
C LEU A 157 17.57 -2.57 3.13
N PHE A 158 16.99 -2.44 4.31
CA PHE A 158 17.06 -3.49 5.35
C PHE A 158 15.87 -4.45 5.31
N ALA A 159 14.94 -4.30 4.35
CA ALA A 159 13.78 -5.16 4.14
C ALA A 159 12.95 -5.43 5.42
N ARG A 160 12.90 -4.48 6.36
CA ARG A 160 12.18 -4.62 7.63
C ARG A 160 10.66 -4.63 7.40
N GLY A 161 9.96 -5.65 7.90
CA GLY A 161 8.50 -5.77 7.84
C GLY A 161 7.94 -5.95 6.42
N ALA A 162 8.74 -6.42 5.44
CA ALA A 162 8.30 -6.77 4.10
C ALA A 162 8.05 -8.28 4.03
N TYR A 163 6.79 -8.67 3.94
CA TYR A 163 6.32 -10.04 3.67
C TYR A 163 4.96 -10.02 3.00
#